data_05077728ac9d034456f47ebe56dc031f
#
_entry.id   05077728ac9d034456f47ebe56dc031f
#
_cell.length_a   1.000
_cell.length_b   1.000
_cell.length_c   1.000
_cell.angle_alpha   90.00
_cell.angle_beta   90.00
_cell.angle_gamma   90.00
#
_symmetry.space_group_name_H-M   'P 1'
#
loop_
_entity.id
_entity.type
_entity.pdbx_description
1 polymer ?
#
loop_
_entity_poly.entity_id
_entity_poly.type
_entity_poly.pdbx_seq_one_letter_code
_entity_poly.pdbx_strand_id
1 'polypeptide(L)'
;MKYSVQHGLPDRDRVRVCVEKAYGAYEERLSDYKPKLDWEAEDRATIAFTVMSQSITAVVEFNEEELRIDGKVPFLFKPFQAKIESVLGSEMEKWLEKARNGEI
;
A
#
# COMPACT_ATOMS: atom_id res chain seq x y z
N MET A 1 -1.00 9.26 8.73
CA MET A 1 -1.16 9.36 7.28
C MET A 1 -2.28 8.44 6.83
N LYS A 2 -3.25 8.98 6.11
CA LYS A 2 -4.40 8.21 5.63
C LYS A 2 -4.63 8.45 4.15
N TYR A 3 -4.95 7.38 3.43
CA TYR A 3 -5.24 7.44 2.01
C TYR A 3 -6.44 6.55 1.73
N SER A 4 -7.37 7.01 0.91
CA SER A 4 -8.50 6.18 0.49
C SER A 4 -8.86 6.50 -0.96
N VAL A 5 -9.31 5.48 -1.68
CA VAL A 5 -9.69 5.61 -3.08
C VAL A 5 -10.75 4.55 -3.42
N GLN A 6 -11.64 4.89 -4.34
CA GLN A 6 -12.53 3.89 -4.91
C GLN A 6 -11.72 3.11 -5.95
N HIS A 7 -11.59 1.81 -5.76
CA HIS A 7 -10.67 1.02 -6.59
C HIS A 7 -11.20 0.71 -8.00
N GLY A 8 -12.51 0.74 -8.19
CA GLY A 8 -13.09 0.50 -9.52
C GLY A 8 -12.89 -0.90 -10.06
N LEU A 9 -12.56 -1.87 -9.21
CA LEU A 9 -12.37 -3.26 -9.61
C LEU A 9 -13.66 -4.06 -9.36
N PRO A 10 -13.86 -5.21 -10.07
CA PRO A 10 -15.09 -5.98 -9.96
C PRO A 10 -15.40 -6.50 -8.56
N ASP A 11 -14.36 -6.86 -7.81
CA ASP A 11 -14.53 -7.39 -6.47
C ASP A 11 -13.25 -7.22 -5.65
N ARG A 12 -13.33 -7.51 -4.35
CA ARG A 12 -12.19 -7.36 -3.44
C ARG A 12 -11.08 -8.37 -3.69
N ASP A 13 -11.36 -9.52 -4.28
CA ASP A 13 -10.32 -10.49 -4.59
C ASP A 13 -9.36 -9.93 -5.63
N ARG A 14 -9.87 -9.14 -6.58
CA ARG A 14 -9.04 -8.45 -7.57
C ARG A 14 -8.16 -7.38 -6.91
N VAL A 15 -8.69 -6.71 -5.89
CA VAL A 15 -7.91 -5.73 -5.12
C VAL A 15 -6.76 -6.42 -4.41
N ARG A 16 -7.02 -7.58 -3.82
CA ARG A 16 -5.96 -8.37 -3.16
C ARG A 16 -4.84 -8.73 -4.13
N VAL A 17 -5.19 -9.21 -5.32
CA VAL A 17 -4.20 -9.52 -6.37
C VAL A 17 -3.38 -8.27 -6.71
N CYS A 18 -4.04 -7.12 -6.85
CA CYS A 18 -3.37 -5.86 -7.14
C CYS A 18 -2.36 -5.50 -6.03
N VAL A 19 -2.76 -5.60 -4.77
CA VAL A 19 -1.88 -5.32 -3.63
C VAL A 19 -0.68 -6.27 -3.62
N GLU A 20 -0.91 -7.55 -3.84
CA GLU A 20 0.17 -8.54 -3.86
C GLU A 20 1.17 -8.27 -4.99
N LYS A 21 0.66 -7.96 -6.18
CA LYS A 21 1.53 -7.66 -7.34
C LYS A 21 2.32 -6.37 -7.13
N ALA A 22 1.67 -5.34 -6.60
CA ALA A 22 2.34 -4.08 -6.31
C ALA A 22 3.45 -4.27 -5.27
N TYR A 23 3.14 -4.97 -4.19
CA TYR A 23 4.15 -5.26 -3.15
C TYR A 23 5.32 -6.05 -3.73
N GLY A 24 5.05 -7.10 -4.51
CA GLY A 24 6.10 -7.91 -5.12
C GLY A 24 7.02 -7.11 -6.03
N ALA A 25 6.48 -6.11 -6.74
CA ALA A 25 7.28 -5.25 -7.61
C ALA A 25 8.26 -4.36 -6.83
N TYR A 26 7.92 -4.00 -5.60
CA TYR A 26 8.75 -3.10 -4.80
C TYR A 26 9.64 -3.84 -3.79
N GLU A 27 9.30 -5.06 -3.43
CA GLU A 27 10.00 -5.82 -2.38
C GLU A 27 11.51 -5.89 -2.61
N GLU A 28 11.92 -6.21 -3.82
CA GLU A 28 13.34 -6.32 -4.15
C GLU A 28 14.04 -4.97 -4.11
N ARG A 29 13.43 -3.95 -4.68
CA ARG A 29 14.00 -2.60 -4.71
C ARG A 29 14.12 -1.98 -3.32
N LEU A 30 13.25 -2.37 -2.41
CA LEU A 30 13.20 -1.84 -1.06
C LEU A 30 13.78 -2.81 -0.03
N SER A 31 14.57 -3.80 -0.48
CA SER A 31 15.13 -4.84 0.40
C SER A 31 15.97 -4.27 1.55
N ASP A 32 16.64 -3.14 1.33
CA ASP A 32 17.44 -2.49 2.38
C ASP A 32 16.60 -1.98 3.53
N TYR A 33 15.30 -1.77 3.30
CA TYR A 33 14.35 -1.31 4.33
C TYR A 33 13.60 -2.46 4.97
N LYS A 34 13.96 -3.70 4.66
CA LYS A 34 13.37 -4.92 5.23
C LYS A 34 11.85 -4.93 5.16
N PRO A 35 11.27 -4.81 3.94
CA PRO A 35 9.82 -4.77 3.78
C PRO A 35 9.20 -6.10 4.19
N LYS A 36 7.99 -6.03 4.75
CA LYS A 36 7.26 -7.21 5.16
C LYS A 36 5.77 -6.97 4.93
N LEU A 37 5.10 -7.98 4.36
CA LEU A 37 3.66 -7.95 4.13
C LEU A 37 3.03 -9.13 4.88
N ASP A 38 2.12 -8.84 5.79
CA ASP A 38 1.39 -9.85 6.56
C ASP A 38 -0.11 -9.70 6.33
N TRP A 39 -0.75 -10.72 5.77
CA TRP A 39 -2.19 -10.75 5.62
C TRP A 39 -2.84 -11.17 6.93
N GLU A 40 -3.68 -10.30 7.49
CA GLU A 40 -4.40 -10.57 8.74
C GLU A 40 -5.78 -11.15 8.46
N ALA A 41 -6.32 -10.86 7.27
CA ALA A 41 -7.61 -11.34 6.80
C ALA A 41 -7.57 -11.31 5.27
N GLU A 42 -8.64 -11.75 4.62
CA GLU A 42 -8.72 -11.72 3.15
C GLU A 42 -8.64 -10.31 2.58
N ASP A 43 -9.09 -9.32 3.34
CA ASP A 43 -9.22 -7.94 2.92
C ASP A 43 -8.43 -6.95 3.79
N ARG A 44 -7.46 -7.46 4.55
CA ARG A 44 -6.67 -6.63 5.44
C ARG A 44 -5.24 -7.16 5.55
N ALA A 45 -4.27 -6.26 5.36
CA ALA A 45 -2.86 -6.60 5.49
C ALA A 45 -2.10 -5.48 6.22
N THR A 46 -0.98 -5.85 6.83
CA THR A 46 -0.05 -4.90 7.41
C THR A 46 1.24 -4.95 6.62
N ILE A 47 1.73 -3.78 6.22
CA ILE A 47 3.02 -3.62 5.56
C ILE A 47 3.95 -2.90 6.53
N ALA A 48 5.17 -3.40 6.68
CA ALA A 48 6.15 -2.82 7.58
C ALA A 48 7.48 -2.60 6.87
N PHE A 49 8.15 -1.52 7.24
CA PHE A 49 9.51 -1.18 6.78
C PHE A 49 10.33 -0.73 7.96
N THR A 50 11.65 -0.80 7.83
CA THR A 50 12.59 -0.21 8.78
C THR A 50 13.40 0.84 8.05
N VAL A 51 13.30 2.10 8.46
CA VAL A 51 14.01 3.23 7.88
C VAL A 51 14.73 3.98 9.00
N MET A 52 16.03 4.12 8.91
CA MET A 52 16.84 4.80 9.92
C MET A 52 16.57 4.26 11.33
N SER A 53 16.50 2.94 11.45
CA SER A 53 16.19 2.23 12.71
C SER A 53 14.80 2.49 13.25
N GLN A 54 13.92 3.13 12.47
CA GLN A 54 12.53 3.35 12.82
C GLN A 54 11.64 2.36 12.08
N SER A 55 10.70 1.76 12.80
CA SER A 55 9.72 0.88 12.19
C SER A 55 8.54 1.71 11.68
N ILE A 56 8.22 1.57 10.41
CA ILE A 56 7.08 2.24 9.77
C ILE A 56 6.08 1.16 9.40
N THR A 57 4.84 1.30 9.84
CA THR A 57 3.79 0.33 9.53
C THR A 57 2.62 1.01 8.86
N ALA A 58 1.97 0.28 7.96
CA ALA A 58 0.76 0.74 7.29
C ALA A 58 -0.24 -0.41 7.22
N VAL A 59 -1.49 -0.12 7.49
CA VAL A 59 -2.59 -1.06 7.37
C VAL A 59 -3.30 -0.80 6.06
N VAL A 60 -3.45 -1.84 5.25
CA VAL A 60 -4.17 -1.80 3.98
C VAL A 60 -5.46 -2.57 4.17
N GLU A 61 -6.59 -1.89 4.00
CA GLU A 61 -7.92 -2.51 4.09
C GLU A 61 -8.70 -2.18 2.84
N PHE A 62 -9.52 -3.13 2.38
CA PHE A 62 -10.37 -2.87 1.23
C PHE A 62 -11.68 -3.66 1.33
N ASN A 63 -12.69 -3.15 0.65
CA ASN A 63 -13.98 -3.81 0.51
C ASN A 63 -14.35 -3.86 -0.99
N GLU A 64 -15.60 -4.07 -1.30
CA GLU A 64 -16.04 -4.17 -2.70
C GLU A 64 -15.88 -2.87 -3.48
N GLU A 65 -15.76 -1.73 -2.81
CA GLU A 65 -15.73 -0.41 -3.46
C GLU A 65 -14.46 0.38 -3.19
N GLU A 66 -13.93 0.31 -1.97
CA GLU A 66 -12.91 1.22 -1.49
C GLU A 66 -11.66 0.51 -1.01
N LEU A 67 -10.51 1.11 -1.27
CA LEU A 67 -9.20 0.72 -0.74
C LEU A 67 -8.74 1.83 0.19
N ARG A 68 -8.34 1.47 1.41
CA ARG A 68 -7.86 2.42 2.42
C ARG A 68 -6.49 1.99 2.93
N ILE A 69 -5.63 2.98 3.11
CA ILE A 69 -4.30 2.77 3.70
C ILE A 69 -4.16 3.73 4.87
N ASP A 70 -3.82 3.20 6.04
CA ASP A 70 -3.57 4.00 7.23
C ASP A 70 -2.15 3.72 7.71
N GLY A 71 -1.26 4.67 7.47
CA GLY A 71 0.14 4.55 7.82
C GLY A 71 0.48 5.37 9.06
N LYS A 72 1.29 4.80 9.93
CA LYS A 72 1.85 5.51 11.08
C LYS A 72 3.21 6.07 10.69
N VAL A 73 3.31 7.40 10.66
CA VAL A 73 4.56 8.08 10.31
C VAL A 73 5.27 8.50 11.59
N PRO A 74 6.48 7.99 11.87
CA PRO A 74 7.25 8.42 13.03
C PRO A 74 7.46 9.92 13.02
N PHE A 75 7.57 10.53 14.20
CA PHE A 75 7.72 11.98 14.34
C PHE A 75 8.88 12.52 13.49
N LEU A 76 9.96 11.77 13.40
CA LEU A 76 11.14 12.16 12.63
C LEU A 76 10.81 12.44 11.15
N PHE A 77 9.81 11.75 10.60
CA PHE A 77 9.43 11.85 9.18
C PHE A 77 8.23 12.75 8.93
N LYS A 78 7.65 13.36 9.97
CA LYS A 78 6.48 14.23 9.81
C LYS A 78 6.66 15.35 8.77
N PRO A 79 7.83 16.01 8.68
CA PRO A 79 8.04 17.03 7.64
C PRO A 79 7.92 16.52 6.21
N PHE A 80 8.06 15.19 6.01
CA PHE A 80 7.99 14.58 4.68
C PHE A 80 6.64 13.91 4.40
N GLN A 81 5.69 14.00 5.32
CA GLN A 81 4.42 13.31 5.21
C GLN A 81 3.66 13.63 3.93
N ALA A 82 3.58 14.91 3.56
CA ALA A 82 2.86 15.32 2.34
C ALA A 82 3.46 14.68 1.08
N LYS A 83 4.78 14.60 1.01
CA LYS A 83 5.45 13.98 -0.12
C LYS A 83 5.21 12.47 -0.14
N ILE A 84 5.26 11.82 1.02
CA ILE A 84 4.99 10.39 1.15
C ILE A 84 3.57 10.08 0.66
N GLU A 85 2.59 10.88 1.08
CA GLU A 85 1.20 10.72 0.66
C GLU A 85 1.03 10.90 -0.85
N SER A 86 1.72 11.88 -1.42
CA SER A 86 1.65 12.14 -2.86
C SER A 86 2.21 10.97 -3.67
N VAL A 87 3.37 10.45 -3.25
CA VAL A 87 3.99 9.29 -3.93
C VAL A 87 3.11 8.06 -3.77
N LEU A 88 2.58 7.83 -2.57
CA LEU A 88 1.69 6.69 -2.32
C LEU A 88 0.46 6.75 -3.22
N GLY A 89 -0.20 7.91 -3.28
CA GLY A 89 -1.39 8.08 -4.11
C GLY A 89 -1.10 7.84 -5.60
N SER A 90 0.01 8.38 -6.09
CA SER A 90 0.42 8.21 -7.48
C SER A 90 0.69 6.73 -7.80
N GLU A 91 1.41 6.03 -6.93
CA GLU A 91 1.73 4.62 -7.15
C GLU A 91 0.47 3.74 -7.05
N MET A 92 -0.43 4.02 -6.11
CA MET A 92 -1.67 3.26 -5.99
C MET A 92 -2.55 3.43 -7.22
N GLU A 93 -2.69 4.64 -7.74
CA GLU A 93 -3.47 4.88 -8.96
C GLU A 93 -2.87 4.12 -10.15
N LYS A 94 -1.56 4.12 -10.27
CA LYS A 94 -0.86 3.39 -11.32
C LYS A 94 -1.20 1.89 -11.29
N TRP A 95 -1.15 1.28 -10.12
CA TRP A 95 -1.42 -0.14 -9.99
C TRP A 95 -2.90 -0.48 -10.14
N LEU A 96 -3.78 0.36 -9.62
CA LEU A 96 -5.22 0.17 -9.79
C LEU A 96 -5.61 0.29 -11.26
N GLU A 97 -5.02 1.23 -11.99
CA GLU A 97 -5.28 1.36 -13.41
C GLU A 97 -4.83 0.10 -14.18
N LYS A 98 -3.67 -0.44 -13.85
CA LYS A 98 -3.22 -1.70 -14.46
C LYS A 98 -4.20 -2.84 -14.19
N ALA A 99 -4.73 -2.91 -12.98
CA ALA A 99 -5.72 -3.93 -12.62
C ALA A 99 -7.03 -3.72 -13.37
N ARG A 100 -7.48 -2.47 -13.49
CA ARG A 100 -8.71 -2.14 -14.23
C ARG A 100 -8.59 -2.49 -15.71
N ASN A 101 -7.39 -2.35 -16.25
CA ASN A 101 -7.11 -2.64 -17.66
C ASN A 101 -6.80 -4.11 -17.94
N GLY A 102 -6.85 -4.94 -16.91
CA GLY A 102 -6.59 -6.38 -17.06
C GLY A 102 -5.11 -6.74 -17.22
N GLU A 103 -4.19 -5.85 -16.86
CA GLU A 103 -2.75 -6.10 -17.00
C GLU A 103 -2.19 -6.95 -15.86
N ILE A 104 -2.95 -7.07 -14.80
CA ILE A 104 -2.57 -7.91 -13.64
C ILE A 104 -3.79 -8.65 -13.09
#